data_1e69ff2d8fa391be9d5926ba583783d3
#
_entry.id   1e69ff2d8fa391be9d5926ba583783d3
#
_cell.length_a   1.000
_cell.length_b   1.000
_cell.length_c   1.000
_cell.angle_alpha   90.00
_cell.angle_beta   90.00
_cell.angle_gamma   90.00
#
_symmetry.space_group_name_H-M   'P 1'
#
loop_
_entity.id
_entity.type
_entity.pdbx_description
1 polymer ?
#
loop_
_entity_poly.entity_id
_entity_poly.type
_entity_poly.pdbx_seq_one_letter_code
_entity_poly.pdbx_strand_id
1 'polypeptide(L)'
;MKAAHYVGGGFRTDGAAFALVDPVDGRRVGDVPEATRQIVDEAVRAARAALEDGWGRTGATERAAALRRIADGIQARFDEFVDAEVADTGKPRELAATVDIPRAIGNFRAYADLLYGRPERAYTTDVPGWSATPGAGTGQALNYSVRRPLGVVAIISPWNLPLLLLTWKVAPALAAGNAVVAKPSEETPSTATLLASVIDQAGLPDGVFNLVHGHGTDAAGEWLTRHPGVDAIAFTGESATGAAIMRNAADHITPVSFELGGKNPALIFADADFDAALDGTVRSCFTHSGQICLCTERVYVERPVFEEFVAALGERARALEGYGPMISAQHRDKVLSYYRLAVEEGATVVAGGGVPTFGDDRDNGFYVEPTVLTGLPETARLVREEVFGPVCHVAPFDTEDEALRLANDSPYGLAATVWTRDLSRAHRVAPRVETGIVWVNCWNLRDLRTPFGGVKASGIGREGGEYSLDFFSEPVNVCIQI
;
A
#
# COMPACT_ATOMS: atom_id res chain seq x y z
N MET A 1 19.05 14.90 -0.24
CA MET A 1 18.66 15.58 1.03
C MET A 1 19.05 14.66 2.19
N LYS A 2 19.40 15.20 3.36
CA LYS A 2 19.60 14.35 4.54
C LYS A 2 18.26 14.02 5.15
N ALA A 3 18.03 12.75 5.50
CA ALA A 3 16.84 12.33 6.24
C ALA A 3 16.76 13.08 7.59
N ALA A 4 15.57 13.51 7.95
CA ALA A 4 15.32 14.23 9.20
C ALA A 4 13.89 13.94 9.70
N HIS A 5 13.71 13.90 11.01
CA HIS A 5 12.37 13.98 11.60
C HIS A 5 11.76 15.35 11.32
N TYR A 6 10.44 15.41 11.29
CA TYR A 6 9.68 16.66 11.27
C TYR A 6 8.62 16.59 12.36
N VAL A 7 8.75 17.39 13.39
CA VAL A 7 7.90 17.31 14.58
C VAL A 7 7.49 18.71 15.01
N GLY A 8 6.19 18.95 15.14
CA GLY A 8 5.66 20.23 15.62
C GLY A 8 6.09 21.44 14.80
N GLY A 9 6.21 21.31 13.48
CA GLY A 9 6.64 22.39 12.58
C GLY A 9 8.17 22.54 12.43
N GLY A 10 8.99 21.62 13.00
CA GLY A 10 10.44 21.74 12.96
C GLY A 10 11.16 20.48 12.49
N PHE A 11 12.20 20.67 11.64
CA PHE A 11 13.12 19.58 11.27
C PHE A 11 14.17 19.36 12.35
N ARG A 12 14.49 18.08 12.61
CA ARG A 12 15.49 17.67 13.60
C ARG A 12 16.17 16.34 13.23
N THR A 13 17.40 16.14 13.70
CA THR A 13 18.21 14.94 13.42
C THR A 13 18.73 14.29 14.71
N ASP A 14 18.02 14.46 15.79
CA ASP A 14 18.40 13.90 17.09
C ASP A 14 18.19 12.39 17.09
N GLY A 15 18.92 11.70 17.95
CA GLY A 15 18.91 10.27 18.14
C GLY A 15 20.15 9.59 17.58
N ALA A 16 20.22 8.27 17.71
CA ALA A 16 21.18 7.45 17.01
C ALA A 16 20.90 7.51 15.49
N ALA A 17 21.89 7.13 14.69
CA ALA A 17 21.68 7.08 13.25
C ALA A 17 22.07 5.70 12.72
N PHE A 18 21.33 5.24 11.71
CA PHE A 18 21.65 4.03 10.95
C PHE A 18 22.00 4.38 9.50
N ALA A 19 22.74 3.49 8.85
CA ALA A 19 23.20 3.71 7.49
C ALA A 19 22.06 3.55 6.47
N LEU A 20 21.97 4.49 5.52
CA LEU A 20 21.20 4.33 4.30
C LEU A 20 22.11 3.74 3.23
N VAL A 21 21.68 2.66 2.58
CA VAL A 21 22.46 1.92 1.59
C VAL A 21 21.78 2.01 0.23
N ASP A 22 22.55 2.30 -0.81
CA ASP A 22 22.07 2.23 -2.20
C ASP A 22 21.90 0.76 -2.62
N PRO A 23 20.70 0.30 -2.94
CA PRO A 23 20.49 -1.10 -3.31
C PRO A 23 21.11 -1.47 -4.68
N VAL A 24 21.47 -0.48 -5.51
CA VAL A 24 22.05 -0.67 -6.82
C VAL A 24 23.47 -1.23 -6.74
N ASP A 25 24.27 -0.79 -5.78
CA ASP A 25 25.69 -1.16 -5.67
C ASP A 25 26.15 -1.46 -4.22
N GLY A 26 25.25 -1.44 -3.26
CA GLY A 26 25.53 -1.76 -1.86
C GLY A 26 26.29 -0.68 -1.10
N ARG A 27 26.52 0.51 -1.68
CA ARG A 27 27.25 1.60 -1.02
C ARG A 27 26.41 2.30 0.03
N ARG A 28 27.03 2.71 1.12
CA ARG A 28 26.42 3.65 2.07
C ARG A 28 26.32 5.04 1.42
N VAL A 29 25.11 5.58 1.35
CA VAL A 29 24.81 6.88 0.73
C VAL A 29 24.44 7.96 1.74
N GLY A 30 24.14 7.59 2.98
CA GLY A 30 23.77 8.54 4.00
C GLY A 30 23.53 7.92 5.36
N ASP A 31 22.99 8.75 6.26
CA ASP A 31 22.57 8.39 7.60
C ASP A 31 21.14 8.84 7.84
N VAL A 32 20.36 7.99 8.48
CA VAL A 32 18.97 8.24 8.87
C VAL A 32 18.90 8.34 10.40
N PRO A 33 18.39 9.45 10.97
CA PRO A 33 18.21 9.55 12.41
C PRO A 33 17.15 8.57 12.88
N GLU A 34 17.38 7.90 14.00
CA GLU A 34 16.42 7.01 14.62
C GLU A 34 15.69 7.71 15.76
N ALA A 35 14.37 7.79 15.66
CA ALA A 35 13.55 8.45 16.67
C ALA A 35 13.67 7.70 18.00
N THR A 36 13.92 8.43 19.07
CA THR A 36 13.78 7.95 20.45
C THR A 36 12.29 7.89 20.83
N ARG A 37 11.98 7.18 21.91
CA ARG A 37 10.62 7.19 22.47
C ARG A 37 10.13 8.60 22.76
N GLN A 38 11.01 9.48 23.26
CA GLN A 38 10.68 10.87 23.54
C GLN A 38 10.28 11.63 22.27
N ILE A 39 10.95 11.40 21.13
CA ILE A 39 10.62 12.04 19.83
C ILE A 39 9.23 11.56 19.37
N VAL A 40 8.90 10.27 19.51
CA VAL A 40 7.58 9.75 19.20
C VAL A 40 6.50 10.38 20.08
N ASP A 41 6.75 10.47 21.40
CA ASP A 41 5.83 11.11 22.35
C ASP A 41 5.63 12.60 22.04
N GLU A 42 6.67 13.32 21.62
CA GLU A 42 6.61 14.73 21.19
C GLU A 42 5.80 14.88 19.91
N ALA A 43 5.97 13.99 18.93
CA ALA A 43 5.21 14.00 17.68
C ALA A 43 3.71 13.78 17.91
N VAL A 44 3.34 12.82 18.77
CA VAL A 44 1.94 12.56 19.14
C VAL A 44 1.34 13.74 19.91
N ARG A 45 2.09 14.36 20.83
CA ARG A 45 1.63 15.56 21.55
C ARG A 45 1.44 16.76 20.62
N ALA A 46 2.36 16.98 19.67
CA ALA A 46 2.22 18.04 18.67
C ALA A 46 1.00 17.82 17.78
N ALA A 47 0.74 16.58 17.36
CA ALA A 47 -0.45 16.23 16.61
C ALA A 47 -1.74 16.49 17.40
N ARG A 48 -1.76 16.15 18.69
CA ARG A 48 -2.92 16.42 19.57
C ARG A 48 -3.16 17.92 19.75
N ALA A 49 -2.11 18.69 19.99
CA ALA A 49 -2.21 20.14 20.13
C ALA A 49 -2.77 20.80 18.85
N ALA A 50 -2.31 20.41 17.67
CA ALA A 50 -2.82 20.92 16.40
C ALA A 50 -4.31 20.71 16.20
N LEU A 51 -4.86 19.58 16.69
CA LEU A 51 -6.30 19.31 16.68
C LEU A 51 -7.08 20.23 17.63
N GLU A 52 -6.56 20.44 18.83
CA GLU A 52 -7.16 21.30 19.85
C GLU A 52 -7.13 22.78 19.41
N ASP A 53 -6.05 23.21 18.76
CA ASP A 53 -5.84 24.56 18.22
C ASP A 53 -6.70 24.87 16.99
N GLY A 54 -7.45 23.88 16.48
CA GLY A 54 -8.53 24.14 15.53
C GLY A 54 -8.48 23.33 14.24
N TRP A 55 -7.40 22.62 13.90
CA TRP A 55 -7.34 21.86 12.66
C TRP A 55 -8.51 20.88 12.50
N GLY A 56 -8.88 20.14 13.54
CA GLY A 56 -10.01 19.21 13.53
C GLY A 56 -11.37 19.84 13.25
N ARG A 57 -11.49 21.19 13.37
CA ARG A 57 -12.69 21.98 13.07
C ARG A 57 -12.59 22.77 11.77
N THR A 58 -11.47 22.68 11.07
CA THR A 58 -11.24 23.35 9.78
C THR A 58 -12.25 22.88 8.74
N GLY A 59 -12.84 23.82 8.00
CA GLY A 59 -13.87 23.53 7.00
C GLY A 59 -13.32 22.74 5.80
N ALA A 60 -14.21 22.02 5.09
CA ALA A 60 -13.85 21.21 3.92
C ALA A 60 -13.13 22.04 2.83
N THR A 61 -13.55 23.28 2.62
CA THR A 61 -12.95 24.18 1.61
C THR A 61 -11.48 24.47 1.91
N GLU A 62 -11.16 24.74 3.16
CA GLU A 62 -9.79 25.05 3.59
C GLU A 62 -8.91 23.79 3.54
N ARG A 63 -9.41 22.64 4.01
CA ARG A 63 -8.70 21.36 3.89
C ARG A 63 -8.43 21.00 2.43
N ALA A 64 -9.42 21.15 1.54
CA ALA A 64 -9.24 20.91 0.11
C ALA A 64 -8.18 21.84 -0.51
N ALA A 65 -8.17 23.12 -0.10
CA ALA A 65 -7.15 24.06 -0.55
C ALA A 65 -5.75 23.67 -0.05
N ALA A 66 -5.62 23.22 1.22
CA ALA A 66 -4.36 22.74 1.77
C ALA A 66 -3.84 21.50 1.00
N LEU A 67 -4.70 20.53 0.72
CA LEU A 67 -4.34 19.34 -0.06
C LEU A 67 -3.87 19.71 -1.48
N ARG A 68 -4.51 20.68 -2.14
CA ARG A 68 -4.07 21.16 -3.46
C ARG A 68 -2.71 21.84 -3.38
N ARG A 69 -2.44 22.68 -2.36
CA ARG A 69 -1.11 23.28 -2.16
C ARG A 69 -0.02 22.22 -1.99
N ILE A 70 -0.30 21.13 -1.27
CA ILE A 70 0.65 20.00 -1.14
C ILE A 70 0.88 19.34 -2.50
N ALA A 71 -0.18 19.04 -3.26
CA ALA A 71 -0.07 18.46 -4.60
C ALA A 71 0.75 19.34 -5.55
N ASP A 72 0.52 20.65 -5.53
CA ASP A 72 1.24 21.61 -6.35
C ASP A 72 2.70 21.75 -5.91
N GLY A 73 2.99 21.66 -4.61
CA GLY A 73 4.34 21.64 -4.07
C GLY A 73 5.14 20.41 -4.52
N ILE A 74 4.52 19.22 -4.52
CA ILE A 74 5.15 18.00 -5.07
C ILE A 74 5.37 18.18 -6.58
N GLN A 75 4.38 18.68 -7.31
CA GLN A 75 4.48 18.91 -8.75
C GLN A 75 5.61 19.90 -9.11
N ALA A 76 5.77 20.95 -8.33
CA ALA A 76 6.83 21.95 -8.55
C ALA A 76 8.25 21.39 -8.33
N ARG A 77 8.37 20.33 -7.54
CA ARG A 77 9.63 19.62 -7.22
C ARG A 77 9.68 18.22 -7.82
N PHE A 78 8.97 18.00 -8.92
CA PHE A 78 8.74 16.67 -9.51
C PHE A 78 10.01 15.86 -9.68
N ASP A 79 11.03 16.41 -10.34
CA ASP A 79 12.29 15.71 -10.61
C ASP A 79 13.06 15.37 -9.33
N GLU A 80 13.02 16.25 -8.31
CA GLU A 80 13.65 16.01 -7.02
C GLU A 80 13.01 14.82 -6.29
N PHE A 81 11.67 14.68 -6.37
CA PHE A 81 10.98 13.50 -5.84
C PHE A 81 11.30 12.24 -6.63
N VAL A 82 11.38 12.32 -7.97
CA VAL A 82 11.79 11.18 -8.81
C VAL A 82 13.21 10.74 -8.45
N ASP A 83 14.15 11.69 -8.34
CA ASP A 83 15.54 11.38 -7.98
C ASP A 83 15.64 10.73 -6.60
N ALA A 84 14.91 11.23 -5.62
CA ALA A 84 14.89 10.68 -4.27
C ALA A 84 14.27 9.28 -4.21
N GLU A 85 13.16 9.05 -4.94
CA GLU A 85 12.51 7.73 -5.03
C GLU A 85 13.44 6.69 -5.64
N VAL A 86 14.15 7.06 -6.72
CA VAL A 86 15.11 6.19 -7.40
C VAL A 86 16.34 5.93 -6.53
N ALA A 87 16.87 6.96 -5.87
CA ALA A 87 18.05 6.82 -5.01
C ALA A 87 17.84 5.86 -3.84
N ASP A 88 16.64 5.88 -3.23
CA ASP A 88 16.35 4.98 -2.11
C ASP A 88 16.01 3.55 -2.56
N THR A 89 15.41 3.38 -3.74
CA THR A 89 14.85 2.08 -4.15
C THR A 89 15.60 1.36 -5.26
N GLY A 90 16.45 2.06 -6.00
CA GLY A 90 17.11 1.52 -7.20
C GLY A 90 16.16 1.19 -8.37
N LYS A 91 14.85 1.55 -8.26
CA LYS A 91 13.87 1.26 -9.33
C LYS A 91 14.17 2.04 -10.61
N PRO A 92 13.70 1.55 -11.78
CA PRO A 92 13.82 2.31 -13.02
C PRO A 92 13.20 3.71 -12.89
N ARG A 93 13.94 4.74 -13.33
CA ARG A 93 13.49 6.14 -13.28
C ARG A 93 12.14 6.37 -13.95
N GLU A 94 11.89 5.67 -15.06
CA GLU A 94 10.63 5.75 -15.79
C GLU A 94 9.44 5.33 -14.91
N LEU A 95 9.58 4.29 -14.10
CA LEU A 95 8.53 3.85 -13.18
C LEU A 95 8.20 4.92 -12.13
N ALA A 96 9.22 5.50 -11.51
CA ALA A 96 9.04 6.60 -10.56
C ALA A 96 8.36 7.82 -11.22
N ALA A 97 8.83 8.20 -12.42
CA ALA A 97 8.33 9.38 -13.13
C ALA A 97 6.93 9.21 -13.76
N THR A 98 6.53 7.99 -14.14
CA THR A 98 5.24 7.75 -14.80
C THR A 98 4.17 7.20 -13.86
N VAL A 99 4.54 6.59 -12.75
CA VAL A 99 3.61 5.96 -11.80
C VAL A 99 3.67 6.61 -10.42
N ASP A 100 4.81 6.56 -9.74
CA ASP A 100 4.86 6.82 -8.30
C ASP A 100 4.59 8.29 -7.97
N ILE A 101 5.33 9.20 -8.58
CA ILE A 101 5.20 10.63 -8.28
C ILE A 101 3.89 11.23 -8.83
N PRO A 102 3.46 10.94 -10.10
CA PRO A 102 2.14 11.37 -10.57
C PRO A 102 1.00 10.86 -9.71
N ARG A 103 1.10 9.62 -9.21
CA ARG A 103 0.08 9.04 -8.34
C ARG A 103 0.05 9.71 -6.97
N ALA A 104 1.21 10.04 -6.38
CA ALA A 104 1.29 10.77 -5.12
C ALA A 104 0.62 12.14 -5.21
N ILE A 105 0.85 12.89 -6.31
CA ILE A 105 0.16 14.14 -6.61
C ILE A 105 -1.34 13.92 -6.77
N GLY A 106 -1.72 12.88 -7.54
CA GLY A 106 -3.10 12.50 -7.78
C GLY A 106 -3.87 12.15 -6.50
N ASN A 107 -3.22 11.53 -5.51
CA ASN A 107 -3.81 11.21 -4.22
C ASN A 107 -4.33 12.46 -3.51
N PHE A 108 -3.52 13.51 -3.40
CA PHE A 108 -3.94 14.76 -2.76
C PHE A 108 -5.05 15.47 -3.54
N ARG A 109 -4.96 15.51 -4.88
CA ARG A 109 -5.99 16.14 -5.73
C ARG A 109 -7.32 15.42 -5.64
N ALA A 110 -7.30 14.09 -5.71
CA ALA A 110 -8.52 13.27 -5.63
C ALA A 110 -9.27 13.47 -4.32
N TYR A 111 -8.57 13.48 -3.18
CA TYR A 111 -9.23 13.71 -1.89
C TYR A 111 -9.65 15.16 -1.67
N ALA A 112 -8.96 16.13 -2.25
CA ALA A 112 -9.41 17.52 -2.28
C ALA A 112 -10.74 17.67 -3.04
N ASP A 113 -10.92 16.94 -4.13
CA ASP A 113 -12.15 16.97 -4.94
C ASP A 113 -13.30 16.20 -4.24
N LEU A 114 -13.03 15.08 -3.59
CA LEU A 114 -14.01 14.28 -2.87
C LEU A 114 -14.66 15.01 -1.70
N LEU A 115 -13.98 15.96 -1.07
CA LEU A 115 -14.52 16.73 0.06
C LEU A 115 -15.77 17.53 -0.29
N TYR A 116 -15.98 17.90 -1.57
CA TYR A 116 -17.14 18.66 -2.01
C TYR A 116 -18.34 17.80 -2.42
N GLY A 117 -18.12 16.54 -2.74
CA GLY A 117 -19.15 15.67 -3.35
C GLY A 117 -19.75 14.64 -2.40
N ARG A 118 -19.31 14.57 -1.15
CA ARG A 118 -19.77 13.53 -0.22
C ARG A 118 -21.13 13.85 0.38
N PRO A 119 -22.18 13.03 0.13
CA PRO A 119 -23.52 13.24 0.71
C PRO A 119 -23.57 12.77 2.17
N GLU A 120 -24.28 13.51 3.02
CA GLU A 120 -24.72 13.05 4.33
C GLU A 120 -26.22 12.77 4.28
N ARG A 121 -26.68 11.83 5.13
CA ARG A 121 -28.09 11.41 5.16
C ARG A 121 -28.82 12.03 6.33
N ALA A 122 -30.08 12.40 6.10
CA ALA A 122 -31.00 12.83 7.12
C ALA A 122 -32.35 12.08 7.04
N TYR A 123 -32.96 11.79 8.17
CA TYR A 123 -34.21 11.04 8.27
C TYR A 123 -35.14 11.72 9.23
N THR A 124 -36.42 11.79 8.89
CA THR A 124 -37.50 12.13 9.85
C THR A 124 -38.05 10.82 10.41
N THR A 125 -38.17 10.75 11.75
CA THR A 125 -38.63 9.56 12.46
C THR A 125 -39.80 9.95 13.35
N ASP A 126 -40.88 9.16 13.37
CA ASP A 126 -41.95 9.31 14.31
C ASP A 126 -41.49 8.95 15.72
N VAL A 127 -41.80 9.81 16.71
CA VAL A 127 -41.39 9.57 18.10
C VAL A 127 -42.41 8.67 18.79
N PRO A 128 -42.02 7.43 19.20
CA PRO A 128 -42.90 6.55 19.94
C PRO A 128 -43.30 7.19 21.28
N GLY A 129 -44.55 6.96 21.70
CA GLY A 129 -45.07 7.58 22.95
C GLY A 129 -44.26 7.31 24.22
N TRP A 130 -43.50 6.16 24.26
CA TRP A 130 -42.62 5.80 25.37
C TRP A 130 -41.30 6.62 25.43
N SER A 131 -40.90 7.23 24.31
CA SER A 131 -39.65 8.03 24.21
C SER A 131 -39.93 9.53 24.07
N ALA A 132 -41.21 9.95 23.99
CA ALA A 132 -41.59 11.36 23.86
C ALA A 132 -41.30 12.13 25.14
N THR A 133 -40.60 13.26 25.04
CA THR A 133 -40.45 14.19 26.15
C THR A 133 -41.79 14.86 26.44
N PRO A 134 -42.32 14.83 27.69
CA PRO A 134 -43.57 15.50 28.02
C PRO A 134 -43.55 16.98 27.64
N GLY A 135 -44.55 17.42 26.86
CA GLY A 135 -44.69 18.81 26.41
C GLY A 135 -43.86 19.16 25.15
N ALA A 136 -43.13 18.26 24.57
CA ALA A 136 -42.50 18.45 23.25
C ALA A 136 -43.52 18.13 22.15
N GLY A 137 -43.48 18.92 21.08
CA GLY A 137 -44.38 18.98 19.92
C GLY A 137 -44.90 17.68 19.29
N THR A 138 -45.08 17.67 17.99
CA THR A 138 -45.88 16.74 17.19
C THR A 138 -45.43 15.28 17.14
N GLY A 139 -44.43 14.85 17.92
CA GLY A 139 -43.99 13.47 17.92
C GLY A 139 -43.13 13.07 16.73
N GLN A 140 -42.39 13.99 16.17
CA GLN A 140 -41.36 13.71 15.16
C GLN A 140 -39.96 14.10 15.63
N ALA A 141 -38.96 13.45 15.08
CA ALA A 141 -37.55 13.76 15.29
C ALA A 141 -36.79 13.81 13.97
N LEU A 142 -35.90 14.77 13.81
CA LEU A 142 -34.91 14.82 12.72
C LEU A 142 -33.66 14.13 13.19
N ASN A 143 -33.23 13.14 12.44
CA ASN A 143 -31.95 12.46 12.61
C ASN A 143 -31.04 12.79 11.43
N TYR A 144 -29.80 13.19 11.71
CA TYR A 144 -28.78 13.37 10.68
C TYR A 144 -27.42 12.96 11.21
N SER A 145 -26.54 12.56 10.28
CA SER A 145 -25.16 12.24 10.62
C SER A 145 -24.26 13.45 10.41
N VAL A 146 -23.26 13.58 11.29
CA VAL A 146 -22.10 14.45 11.10
C VAL A 146 -20.85 13.61 11.26
N ARG A 147 -19.82 13.88 10.45
CA ARG A 147 -18.54 13.18 10.57
C ARG A 147 -17.53 14.03 11.31
N ARG A 148 -16.80 13.38 12.19
CA ARG A 148 -15.71 13.97 12.96
C ARG A 148 -14.40 13.27 12.60
N PRO A 149 -13.23 13.95 12.58
CA PRO A 149 -11.96 13.28 12.52
C PRO A 149 -11.79 12.30 13.68
N LEU A 150 -11.10 11.20 13.47
CA LEU A 150 -10.75 10.25 14.54
C LEU A 150 -9.83 10.91 15.58
N GLY A 151 -8.87 11.71 15.11
CA GLY A 151 -7.90 12.38 15.97
C GLY A 151 -6.47 12.28 15.45
N VAL A 152 -5.56 11.76 16.25
CA VAL A 152 -4.16 11.49 15.88
C VAL A 152 -4.08 10.15 15.18
N VAL A 153 -3.64 10.13 13.93
CA VAL A 153 -3.50 8.92 13.12
C VAL A 153 -2.04 8.55 12.95
N ALA A 154 -1.66 7.35 13.37
CA ALA A 154 -0.38 6.75 13.03
C ALA A 154 -0.43 6.18 11.62
N ILE A 155 0.49 6.59 10.75
CA ILE A 155 0.63 6.08 9.39
C ILE A 155 2.00 5.42 9.25
N ILE A 156 2.01 4.12 8.94
CA ILE A 156 3.24 3.36 8.73
C ILE A 156 3.22 2.83 7.30
N SER A 157 4.22 3.23 6.50
CA SER A 157 4.29 2.90 5.08
C SER A 157 5.53 2.07 4.74
N PRO A 158 5.45 1.18 3.74
CA PRO A 158 6.53 0.32 3.32
C PRO A 158 7.51 1.03 2.37
N TRP A 159 8.53 0.30 1.96
CA TRP A 159 9.65 0.77 1.15
C TRP A 159 9.45 0.63 -0.38
N ASN A 160 8.49 -0.16 -0.84
CA ASN A 160 8.42 -0.52 -2.26
C ASN A 160 7.90 0.60 -3.18
N LEU A 161 6.91 1.36 -2.73
CA LEU A 161 6.36 2.53 -3.41
C LEU A 161 6.26 3.68 -2.40
N PRO A 162 7.43 4.21 -1.92
CA PRO A 162 7.52 5.03 -0.71
C PRO A 162 6.56 6.21 -0.69
N LEU A 163 6.68 7.13 -1.64
CA LEU A 163 5.85 8.33 -1.69
C LEU A 163 4.39 8.01 -2.01
N LEU A 164 4.17 7.10 -2.97
CA LEU A 164 2.83 6.73 -3.41
C LEU A 164 1.99 6.18 -2.23
N LEU A 165 2.53 5.20 -1.50
CA LEU A 165 1.80 4.53 -0.41
C LEU A 165 1.70 5.40 0.85
N LEU A 166 2.69 6.24 1.13
CA LEU A 166 2.60 7.22 2.20
C LEU A 166 1.48 8.22 1.92
N THR A 167 1.45 8.82 0.74
CA THR A 167 0.44 9.83 0.36
C THR A 167 -0.95 9.24 0.20
N TRP A 168 -1.06 7.95 -0.15
CA TRP A 168 -2.33 7.21 -0.24
C TRP A 168 -3.08 7.15 1.10
N LYS A 169 -2.35 7.26 2.23
CA LYS A 169 -2.91 7.31 3.59
C LYS A 169 -2.93 8.73 4.17
N VAL A 170 -1.88 9.52 3.93
CA VAL A 170 -1.79 10.90 4.44
C VAL A 170 -2.88 11.79 3.86
N ALA A 171 -3.12 11.71 2.54
CA ALA A 171 -4.10 12.59 1.89
C ALA A 171 -5.52 12.42 2.44
N PRO A 172 -6.12 11.20 2.55
CA PRO A 172 -7.44 11.04 3.14
C PRO A 172 -7.47 11.32 4.64
N ALA A 173 -6.41 11.04 5.40
CA ALA A 173 -6.34 11.36 6.83
C ALA A 173 -6.45 12.88 7.05
N LEU A 174 -5.67 13.67 6.32
CA LEU A 174 -5.74 15.14 6.35
C LEU A 174 -7.06 15.67 5.79
N ALA A 175 -7.60 15.04 4.71
CA ALA A 175 -8.91 15.40 4.16
C ALA A 175 -10.02 15.26 5.20
N ALA A 176 -10.01 14.20 6.01
CA ALA A 176 -10.97 13.98 7.08
C ALA A 176 -10.77 14.91 8.30
N GLY A 177 -9.65 15.66 8.36
CA GLY A 177 -9.33 16.60 9.44
C GLY A 177 -8.52 16.02 10.58
N ASN A 178 -7.90 14.85 10.40
CA ASN A 178 -6.99 14.25 11.38
C ASN A 178 -5.63 14.95 11.38
N ALA A 179 -4.88 14.79 12.47
CA ALA A 179 -3.46 15.04 12.52
C ALA A 179 -2.69 13.72 12.36
N VAL A 180 -1.53 13.76 11.72
CA VAL A 180 -0.78 12.58 11.29
C VAL A 180 0.56 12.50 11.98
N VAL A 181 0.92 11.30 12.46
CA VAL A 181 2.31 10.92 12.76
C VAL A 181 2.71 9.81 11.80
N ALA A 182 3.56 10.14 10.83
CA ALA A 182 4.01 9.23 9.79
C ALA A 182 5.35 8.57 10.14
N LYS A 183 5.46 7.26 9.91
CA LYS A 183 6.71 6.50 9.95
C LYS A 183 6.89 5.74 8.63
N PRO A 184 7.69 6.26 7.70
CA PRO A 184 8.08 5.52 6.50
C PRO A 184 9.00 4.36 6.86
N SER A 185 9.24 3.45 5.91
CA SER A 185 10.27 2.43 6.07
C SER A 185 11.65 3.07 6.29
N GLU A 186 12.47 2.42 7.10
CA GLU A 186 13.87 2.75 7.32
C GLU A 186 14.72 2.71 6.05
N GLU A 187 14.33 1.89 5.08
CA GLU A 187 15.02 1.73 3.79
C GLU A 187 14.79 2.93 2.84
N THR A 188 13.72 3.71 3.03
CA THR A 188 13.30 4.73 2.05
C THR A 188 12.85 6.02 2.71
N PRO A 189 13.75 6.76 3.38
CA PRO A 189 13.41 7.97 4.15
C PRO A 189 13.28 9.23 3.31
N SER A 190 13.84 9.27 2.09
CA SER A 190 14.12 10.52 1.38
C SER A 190 12.86 11.23 0.91
N THR A 191 11.94 10.52 0.24
CA THR A 191 10.71 11.12 -0.27
C THR A 191 9.75 11.53 0.83
N ALA A 192 9.74 10.84 1.98
CA ALA A 192 8.97 11.24 3.15
C ALA A 192 9.51 12.55 3.78
N THR A 193 10.83 12.70 3.84
CA THR A 193 11.47 13.95 4.30
C THR A 193 11.18 15.12 3.34
N LEU A 194 11.20 14.87 2.02
CA LEU A 194 10.80 15.86 1.01
C LEU A 194 9.32 16.24 1.15
N LEU A 195 8.44 15.27 1.39
CA LEU A 195 7.01 15.52 1.62
C LEU A 195 6.79 16.40 2.84
N ALA A 196 7.51 16.17 3.94
CA ALA A 196 7.45 17.04 5.13
C ALA A 196 7.82 18.49 4.79
N SER A 197 8.86 18.70 3.96
CA SER A 197 9.25 20.05 3.49
C SER A 197 8.17 20.70 2.62
N VAL A 198 7.48 19.93 1.79
CA VAL A 198 6.36 20.45 0.99
C VAL A 198 5.17 20.82 1.87
N ILE A 199 4.84 20.00 2.87
CA ILE A 199 3.74 20.25 3.80
C ILE A 199 4.02 21.50 4.65
N ASP A 200 5.25 21.69 5.13
CA ASP A 200 5.70 22.88 5.83
C ASP A 200 5.46 24.14 4.97
N GLN A 201 5.94 24.11 3.72
CA GLN A 201 5.77 25.23 2.77
C GLN A 201 4.31 25.44 2.34
N ALA A 202 3.46 24.42 2.40
CA ALA A 202 2.03 24.52 2.11
C ALA A 202 1.25 25.28 3.21
N GLY A 203 1.89 25.57 4.36
CA GLY A 203 1.33 26.38 5.43
C GLY A 203 0.21 25.69 6.20
N LEU A 204 0.31 24.39 6.43
CA LEU A 204 -0.52 23.68 7.40
C LEU A 204 -0.08 24.10 8.82
N PRO A 205 -1.00 24.13 9.80
CA PRO A 205 -0.60 24.41 11.19
C PRO A 205 0.44 23.42 11.71
N ASP A 206 1.36 23.91 12.54
CA ASP A 206 2.38 23.09 13.18
C ASP A 206 1.76 21.90 13.90
N GLY A 207 2.34 20.70 13.72
CA GLY A 207 1.85 19.47 14.32
C GLY A 207 0.74 18.73 13.56
N VAL A 208 0.09 19.33 12.55
CA VAL A 208 -0.89 18.62 11.70
C VAL A 208 -0.27 17.43 10.98
N PHE A 209 0.97 17.56 10.57
CA PHE A 209 1.77 16.48 10.04
C PHE A 209 3.08 16.37 10.80
N ASN A 210 3.43 15.17 11.23
CA ASN A 210 4.69 14.86 11.88
C ASN A 210 5.31 13.65 11.19
N LEU A 211 6.64 13.62 11.11
CA LEU A 211 7.42 12.54 10.50
C LEU A 211 8.48 12.06 11.49
N VAL A 212 8.48 10.75 11.77
CA VAL A 212 9.51 10.09 12.57
C VAL A 212 10.15 8.96 11.77
N HIS A 213 11.47 8.92 11.70
CA HIS A 213 12.22 7.80 11.12
C HIS A 213 12.63 6.82 12.21
N GLY A 214 12.86 5.57 11.83
CA GLY A 214 13.33 4.52 12.74
C GLY A 214 12.77 3.16 12.37
N HIS A 215 13.25 2.13 13.07
CA HIS A 215 12.87 0.74 12.87
C HIS A 215 11.47 0.42 13.43
N GLY A 216 11.01 -0.82 13.19
CA GLY A 216 9.70 -1.31 13.61
C GLY A 216 9.68 -1.78 15.07
N THR A 217 10.25 -2.96 15.31
CA THR A 217 10.23 -3.66 16.60
C THR A 217 11.19 -3.02 17.60
N ASP A 218 10.77 -2.89 18.86
CA ASP A 218 11.50 -2.26 19.95
C ASP A 218 11.98 -0.82 19.65
N ALA A 219 11.34 -0.17 18.69
CA ALA A 219 11.72 1.13 18.13
C ALA A 219 10.48 1.99 17.79
N ALA A 220 10.68 3.01 16.96
CA ALA A 220 9.67 4.01 16.64
C ALA A 220 8.32 3.42 16.18
N GLY A 221 8.35 2.34 15.37
CA GLY A 221 7.13 1.70 14.89
C GLY A 221 6.29 1.09 16.01
N GLU A 222 6.91 0.33 16.89
CA GLU A 222 6.20 -0.27 18.02
C GLU A 222 5.75 0.77 19.05
N TRP A 223 6.61 1.75 19.35
CA TRP A 223 6.22 2.81 20.29
C TRP A 223 5.04 3.62 19.78
N LEU A 224 5.01 3.90 18.49
CA LEU A 224 3.90 4.62 17.87
C LEU A 224 2.60 3.81 17.89
N THR A 225 2.65 2.49 17.59
CA THR A 225 1.46 1.64 17.55
C THR A 225 0.90 1.27 18.92
N ARG A 226 1.71 1.41 19.99
CA ARG A 226 1.31 1.23 21.39
C ARG A 226 0.98 2.55 22.11
N HIS A 227 1.13 3.69 21.42
CA HIS A 227 1.01 4.98 22.10
C HIS A 227 -0.45 5.29 22.43
N PRO A 228 -0.82 5.56 23.71
CA PRO A 228 -2.21 5.77 24.14
C PRO A 228 -2.85 7.06 23.55
N GLY A 229 -2.05 7.96 23.01
CA GLY A 229 -2.51 9.17 22.33
C GLY A 229 -2.75 9.00 20.83
N VAL A 230 -2.63 7.77 20.27
CA VAL A 230 -2.95 7.45 18.89
C VAL A 230 -4.37 6.91 18.80
N ASP A 231 -5.22 7.56 18.00
CA ASP A 231 -6.64 7.27 17.87
C ASP A 231 -6.95 6.30 16.71
N ALA A 232 -6.06 6.15 15.73
CA ALA A 232 -6.18 5.16 14.64
C ALA A 232 -4.81 4.81 14.05
N ILE A 233 -4.70 3.63 13.45
CA ILE A 233 -3.48 3.15 12.80
C ILE A 233 -3.80 2.74 11.37
N ALA A 234 -3.10 3.32 10.38
CA ALA A 234 -3.13 2.91 8.99
C ALA A 234 -1.75 2.35 8.60
N PHE A 235 -1.72 1.10 8.18
CA PHE A 235 -0.49 0.38 7.88
C PHE A 235 -0.54 -0.29 6.50
N THR A 236 0.58 -0.24 5.79
CA THR A 236 0.84 -1.09 4.63
C THR A 236 2.19 -1.80 4.84
N GLY A 237 2.21 -3.12 4.67
CA GLY A 237 3.41 -3.91 4.81
C GLY A 237 3.16 -5.41 4.88
N GLU A 238 4.07 -6.15 5.50
CA GLU A 238 3.99 -7.60 5.64
C GLU A 238 2.88 -8.03 6.62
N SER A 239 2.21 -9.16 6.32
CA SER A 239 1.10 -9.69 7.14
C SER A 239 1.52 -10.01 8.58
N ALA A 240 2.76 -10.46 8.80
CA ALA A 240 3.29 -10.72 10.14
C ALA A 240 3.39 -9.44 10.98
N THR A 241 3.84 -8.35 10.37
CA THR A 241 3.90 -7.01 11.00
C THR A 241 2.51 -6.48 11.27
N GLY A 242 1.56 -6.62 10.32
CA GLY A 242 0.15 -6.27 10.52
C GLY A 242 -0.46 -6.99 11.73
N ALA A 243 -0.19 -8.29 11.88
CA ALA A 243 -0.64 -9.05 13.05
C ALA A 243 -0.01 -8.56 14.36
N ALA A 244 1.26 -8.13 14.37
CA ALA A 244 1.90 -7.54 15.53
C ALA A 244 1.28 -6.19 15.91
N ILE A 245 1.04 -5.31 14.92
CA ILE A 245 0.35 -4.03 15.12
C ILE A 245 -1.06 -4.24 15.66
N MET A 246 -1.80 -5.22 15.14
CA MET A 246 -3.15 -5.53 15.62
C MET A 246 -3.17 -5.94 17.10
N ARG A 247 -2.15 -6.71 17.56
CA ARG A 247 -2.00 -7.05 18.98
C ARG A 247 -1.74 -5.79 19.82
N ASN A 248 -0.90 -4.89 19.37
CA ASN A 248 -0.63 -3.63 20.05
C ASN A 248 -1.88 -2.72 20.11
N ALA A 249 -2.64 -2.63 19.01
CA ALA A 249 -3.86 -1.85 18.92
C ALA A 249 -4.98 -2.36 19.85
N ALA A 250 -5.00 -3.66 20.14
CA ALA A 250 -6.01 -4.29 21.00
C ALA A 250 -6.02 -3.72 22.42
N ASP A 251 -4.86 -3.31 22.96
CA ASP A 251 -4.73 -2.78 24.33
C ASP A 251 -5.60 -1.52 24.56
N HIS A 252 -5.84 -0.74 23.47
CA HIS A 252 -6.62 0.51 23.50
C HIS A 252 -7.86 0.47 22.60
N ILE A 253 -8.17 -0.68 21.97
CA ILE A 253 -9.25 -0.83 20.98
C ILE A 253 -9.07 0.17 19.83
N THR A 254 -7.83 0.45 19.46
CA THR A 254 -7.50 1.41 18.40
C THR A 254 -7.91 0.86 17.04
N PRO A 255 -8.76 1.57 16.26
CA PRO A 255 -9.14 1.14 14.92
C PRO A 255 -7.93 1.04 13.99
N VAL A 256 -7.96 0.01 13.12
CA VAL A 256 -6.88 -0.29 12.19
C VAL A 256 -7.38 -0.40 10.75
N SER A 257 -6.59 0.09 9.79
CA SER A 257 -6.74 -0.17 8.36
C SER A 257 -5.44 -0.76 7.84
N PHE A 258 -5.51 -1.97 7.29
CA PHE A 258 -4.34 -2.73 6.86
C PHE A 258 -4.40 -3.09 5.39
N GLU A 259 -3.33 -2.77 4.67
CA GLU A 259 -2.99 -3.28 3.36
C GLU A 259 -1.76 -4.17 3.51
N LEU A 260 -1.94 -5.46 3.27
CA LEU A 260 -0.92 -6.48 3.59
C LEU A 260 -0.49 -7.23 2.33
N GLY A 261 0.31 -8.27 2.53
CA GLY A 261 0.83 -9.10 1.45
C GLY A 261 -0.22 -9.85 0.64
N GLY A 262 0.21 -10.45 -0.45
CA GLY A 262 -0.62 -11.24 -1.33
C GLY A 262 0.13 -12.44 -1.92
N LYS A 263 -0.63 -13.41 -2.43
CA LYS A 263 -0.13 -14.50 -3.29
C LYS A 263 -1.02 -14.57 -4.52
N ASN A 264 -0.97 -13.52 -5.32
CA ASN A 264 -1.96 -13.19 -6.31
C ASN A 264 -1.95 -14.18 -7.48
N PRO A 265 -3.11 -14.74 -7.87
CA PRO A 265 -3.23 -15.61 -9.04
C PRO A 265 -3.46 -14.80 -10.32
N ALA A 266 -2.93 -15.33 -11.44
CA ALA A 266 -3.37 -15.02 -12.80
C ALA A 266 -4.05 -16.26 -13.39
N LEU A 267 -5.25 -16.11 -13.96
CA LEU A 267 -5.99 -17.16 -14.65
C LEU A 267 -5.97 -16.88 -16.15
N ILE A 268 -5.30 -17.73 -16.92
CA ILE A 268 -5.14 -17.59 -18.37
C ILE A 268 -5.95 -18.66 -19.07
N PHE A 269 -7.09 -18.30 -19.64
CA PHE A 269 -7.92 -19.19 -20.41
C PHE A 269 -7.43 -19.32 -21.86
N ALA A 270 -7.65 -20.46 -22.51
CA ALA A 270 -7.17 -20.75 -23.86
C ALA A 270 -7.75 -19.80 -24.94
N ASP A 271 -8.90 -19.17 -24.66
CA ASP A 271 -9.53 -18.18 -25.54
C ASP A 271 -9.00 -16.75 -25.33
N ALA A 272 -8.08 -16.53 -24.39
CA ALA A 272 -7.49 -15.21 -24.17
C ALA A 272 -6.75 -14.70 -25.42
N ASP A 273 -6.57 -13.40 -25.47
CA ASP A 273 -5.56 -12.82 -26.37
C ASP A 273 -4.19 -13.23 -25.86
N PHE A 274 -3.52 -14.13 -26.55
CA PHE A 274 -2.28 -14.75 -26.07
C PHE A 274 -1.20 -13.70 -25.80
N ASP A 275 -0.93 -12.82 -26.76
CA ASP A 275 0.11 -11.81 -26.62
C ASP A 275 -0.22 -10.80 -25.52
N ALA A 276 -1.46 -10.33 -25.45
CA ALA A 276 -1.90 -9.43 -24.39
C ALA A 276 -1.83 -10.08 -22.99
N ALA A 277 -2.21 -11.35 -22.87
CA ALA A 277 -2.12 -12.11 -21.62
C ALA A 277 -0.66 -12.33 -21.21
N LEU A 278 0.21 -12.67 -22.17
CA LEU A 278 1.65 -12.84 -21.93
C LEU A 278 2.29 -11.52 -21.45
N ASP A 279 2.10 -10.44 -22.20
CA ASP A 279 2.66 -9.11 -21.83
C ASP A 279 2.12 -8.62 -20.48
N GLY A 280 0.82 -8.83 -20.22
CA GLY A 280 0.20 -8.52 -18.94
C GLY A 280 0.74 -9.36 -17.79
N THR A 281 1.03 -10.65 -18.02
CA THR A 281 1.63 -11.55 -17.04
C THR A 281 3.08 -11.17 -16.75
N VAL A 282 3.89 -10.88 -17.77
CA VAL A 282 5.28 -10.38 -17.60
C VAL A 282 5.28 -9.11 -16.74
N ARG A 283 4.41 -8.14 -17.05
CA ARG A 283 4.29 -6.91 -16.24
C ARG A 283 3.86 -7.22 -14.82
N SER A 284 2.85 -8.07 -14.63
CA SER A 284 2.35 -8.37 -13.29
C SER A 284 3.32 -9.18 -12.44
N CYS A 285 4.16 -10.02 -13.02
CA CYS A 285 5.17 -10.80 -12.28
C CYS A 285 6.43 -9.99 -11.96
N PHE A 286 6.88 -9.11 -12.88
CA PHE A 286 8.24 -8.59 -12.84
C PHE A 286 8.37 -7.08 -12.71
N THR A 287 7.28 -6.30 -12.76
CA THR A 287 7.35 -4.85 -12.51
C THR A 287 7.94 -4.59 -11.13
N HIS A 288 8.87 -3.63 -11.05
CA HIS A 288 9.62 -3.31 -9.83
C HIS A 288 10.27 -4.55 -9.21
N SER A 289 10.76 -5.48 -10.05
CA SER A 289 11.35 -6.76 -9.63
C SER A 289 10.44 -7.58 -8.70
N GLY A 290 9.14 -7.60 -8.98
CA GLY A 290 8.16 -8.34 -8.19
C GLY A 290 7.85 -7.74 -6.80
N GLN A 291 8.36 -6.55 -6.48
CA GLN A 291 8.23 -5.93 -5.17
C GLN A 291 6.97 -5.04 -5.04
N ILE A 292 5.87 -5.44 -5.68
CA ILE A 292 4.58 -4.78 -5.53
C ILE A 292 3.59 -5.80 -4.96
N CYS A 293 2.84 -5.44 -3.92
CA CYS A 293 1.86 -6.31 -3.29
C CYS A 293 0.81 -6.89 -4.27
N LEU A 294 0.63 -6.23 -5.42
CA LEU A 294 -0.27 -6.64 -6.50
C LEU A 294 0.40 -7.55 -7.54
N CYS A 295 1.70 -7.86 -7.40
CA CYS A 295 2.40 -8.73 -8.34
C CYS A 295 1.82 -10.15 -8.32
N THR A 296 1.78 -10.76 -9.51
CA THR A 296 1.38 -12.15 -9.68
C THR A 296 2.53 -13.07 -9.33
N GLU A 297 2.32 -13.98 -8.40
CA GLU A 297 3.29 -15.03 -8.06
C GLU A 297 2.78 -16.45 -8.40
N ARG A 298 1.46 -16.61 -8.70
CA ARG A 298 0.86 -17.87 -9.13
C ARG A 298 0.18 -17.66 -10.49
N VAL A 299 0.62 -18.37 -11.51
CA VAL A 299 0.06 -18.30 -12.87
C VAL A 299 -0.57 -19.64 -13.20
N TYR A 300 -1.89 -19.63 -13.43
CA TYR A 300 -2.66 -20.81 -13.81
C TYR A 300 -3.08 -20.67 -15.26
N VAL A 301 -2.69 -21.63 -16.11
CA VAL A 301 -2.89 -21.59 -17.56
C VAL A 301 -3.72 -22.77 -18.00
N GLU A 302 -4.77 -22.55 -18.79
CA GLU A 302 -5.60 -23.62 -19.33
C GLU A 302 -4.75 -24.55 -20.19
N ARG A 303 -4.88 -25.87 -19.97
CA ARG A 303 -3.98 -26.90 -20.52
C ARG A 303 -3.69 -26.81 -22.02
N PRO A 304 -4.63 -26.49 -22.91
CA PRO A 304 -4.34 -26.44 -24.36
C PRO A 304 -3.26 -25.43 -24.75
N VAL A 305 -3.03 -24.40 -23.95
CA VAL A 305 -2.03 -23.35 -24.24
C VAL A 305 -0.89 -23.30 -23.20
N PHE A 306 -0.86 -24.27 -22.28
CA PHE A 306 0.08 -24.24 -21.13
C PHE A 306 1.53 -24.30 -21.57
N GLU A 307 1.93 -25.27 -22.38
CA GLU A 307 3.34 -25.46 -22.79
C GLU A 307 3.87 -24.27 -23.58
N GLU A 308 3.04 -23.73 -24.50
CA GLU A 308 3.38 -22.57 -25.31
C GLU A 308 3.52 -21.32 -24.43
N PHE A 309 2.60 -21.12 -23.49
CA PHE A 309 2.63 -19.99 -22.58
C PHE A 309 3.81 -20.01 -21.63
N VAL A 310 4.16 -21.18 -21.06
CA VAL A 310 5.34 -21.37 -20.20
C VAL A 310 6.62 -21.05 -20.96
N ALA A 311 6.77 -21.59 -22.19
CA ALA A 311 7.95 -21.33 -23.00
C ALA A 311 8.10 -19.83 -23.32
N ALA A 312 7.02 -19.18 -23.77
CA ALA A 312 7.02 -17.76 -24.10
C ALA A 312 7.30 -16.88 -22.86
N LEU A 313 6.68 -17.18 -21.70
CA LEU A 313 6.92 -16.45 -20.45
C LEU A 313 8.39 -16.59 -20.01
N GLY A 314 8.97 -17.79 -20.14
CA GLY A 314 10.39 -18.03 -19.86
C GLY A 314 11.32 -17.25 -20.78
N GLU A 315 11.01 -17.15 -22.08
CA GLU A 315 11.78 -16.33 -23.02
C GLU A 315 11.71 -14.83 -22.66
N ARG A 316 10.51 -14.33 -22.33
CA ARG A 316 10.33 -12.94 -21.91
C ARG A 316 11.06 -12.63 -20.59
N ALA A 317 11.06 -13.56 -19.64
CA ALA A 317 11.79 -13.39 -18.37
C ALA A 317 13.30 -13.30 -18.59
N ARG A 318 13.87 -14.15 -19.46
CA ARG A 318 15.29 -14.09 -19.83
C ARG A 318 15.70 -12.82 -20.59
N ALA A 319 14.78 -12.28 -21.39
CA ALA A 319 15.00 -11.08 -22.19
C ALA A 319 14.72 -9.79 -21.42
N LEU A 320 14.28 -9.86 -20.17
CA LEU A 320 13.92 -8.67 -19.39
C LEU A 320 15.19 -7.91 -18.99
N GLU A 321 15.28 -6.67 -19.42
CA GLU A 321 16.38 -5.77 -19.13
C GLU A 321 15.92 -4.57 -18.29
N GLY A 322 16.86 -3.87 -17.64
CA GLY A 322 16.59 -2.61 -16.95
C GLY A 322 15.75 -2.72 -15.68
N TYR A 323 15.61 -3.93 -15.12
CA TYR A 323 14.94 -4.11 -13.83
C TYR A 323 15.82 -3.65 -12.66
N GLY A 324 15.17 -3.25 -11.55
CA GLY A 324 15.83 -2.78 -10.33
C GLY A 324 16.30 -3.92 -9.41
N PRO A 325 17.10 -3.59 -8.38
CA PRO A 325 17.50 -4.53 -7.32
C PRO A 325 16.36 -4.85 -6.35
N MET A 326 16.59 -5.80 -5.46
CA MET A 326 15.86 -5.93 -4.21
C MET A 326 16.24 -4.76 -3.29
N ILE A 327 15.33 -4.36 -2.41
CA ILE A 327 15.54 -3.18 -1.55
C ILE A 327 16.76 -3.29 -0.62
N SER A 328 17.09 -4.49 -0.18
CA SER A 328 18.20 -4.73 0.76
C SER A 328 18.84 -6.10 0.56
N ALA A 329 20.04 -6.29 1.11
CA ALA A 329 20.72 -7.57 1.14
C ALA A 329 19.87 -8.65 1.81
N GLN A 330 19.22 -8.33 2.93
CA GLN A 330 18.36 -9.25 3.65
C GLN A 330 17.19 -9.72 2.77
N HIS A 331 16.56 -8.80 2.03
CA HIS A 331 15.44 -9.14 1.16
C HIS A 331 15.91 -9.96 -0.05
N ARG A 332 17.04 -9.61 -0.68
CA ARG A 332 17.67 -10.42 -1.71
C ARG A 332 17.92 -11.86 -1.23
N ASP A 333 18.48 -12.02 -0.04
CA ASP A 333 18.82 -13.34 0.51
C ASP A 333 17.54 -14.15 0.83
N LYS A 334 16.46 -13.48 1.27
CA LYS A 334 15.13 -14.08 1.39
C LYS A 334 14.66 -14.63 0.03
N VAL A 335 14.67 -13.83 -1.03
CA VAL A 335 14.22 -14.26 -2.37
C VAL A 335 15.05 -15.43 -2.88
N LEU A 336 16.38 -15.36 -2.79
CA LEU A 336 17.26 -16.45 -3.18
C LEU A 336 17.05 -17.72 -2.36
N SER A 337 16.63 -17.60 -1.09
CA SER A 337 16.30 -18.77 -0.28
C SER A 337 15.08 -19.52 -0.82
N TYR A 338 14.07 -18.77 -1.34
CA TYR A 338 12.92 -19.39 -2.00
C TYR A 338 13.27 -20.01 -3.36
N TYR A 339 14.22 -19.45 -4.12
CA TYR A 339 14.67 -20.08 -5.35
C TYR A 339 15.33 -21.46 -5.08
N ARG A 340 16.19 -21.53 -4.05
CA ARG A 340 16.79 -22.81 -3.62
C ARG A 340 15.74 -23.79 -3.11
N LEU A 341 14.84 -23.31 -2.24
CA LEU A 341 13.76 -24.13 -1.68
C LEU A 341 12.87 -24.72 -2.80
N ALA A 342 12.53 -23.94 -3.81
CA ALA A 342 11.71 -24.42 -4.93
C ALA A 342 12.37 -25.58 -5.66
N VAL A 343 13.67 -25.51 -5.91
CA VAL A 343 14.44 -26.59 -6.54
C VAL A 343 14.47 -27.83 -5.62
N GLU A 344 14.68 -27.65 -4.32
CA GLU A 344 14.64 -28.72 -3.32
C GLU A 344 13.26 -29.39 -3.23
N GLU A 345 12.18 -28.62 -3.40
CA GLU A 345 10.79 -29.11 -3.45
C GLU A 345 10.41 -29.71 -4.82
N GLY A 346 11.32 -29.71 -5.81
CA GLY A 346 11.14 -30.37 -7.10
C GLY A 346 10.72 -29.49 -8.26
N ALA A 347 10.85 -28.16 -8.15
CA ALA A 347 10.55 -27.25 -9.24
C ALA A 347 11.47 -27.45 -10.45
N THR A 348 10.87 -27.30 -11.63
CA THR A 348 11.63 -27.10 -12.87
C THR A 348 11.83 -25.61 -13.09
N VAL A 349 13.08 -25.17 -13.19
CA VAL A 349 13.43 -23.78 -13.49
C VAL A 349 13.35 -23.58 -15.01
N VAL A 350 12.38 -22.78 -15.45
CA VAL A 350 12.19 -22.42 -16.86
C VAL A 350 13.08 -21.24 -17.25
N ALA A 351 13.23 -20.25 -16.34
CA ALA A 351 14.10 -19.10 -16.52
C ALA A 351 14.59 -18.58 -15.17
N GLY A 352 15.77 -17.94 -15.14
CA GLY A 352 16.35 -17.31 -13.97
C GLY A 352 16.81 -18.30 -12.91
N GLY A 353 16.58 -17.99 -11.64
CA GLY A 353 16.92 -18.84 -10.49
C GLY A 353 18.21 -18.44 -9.78
N GLY A 354 18.86 -17.36 -10.18
CA GLY A 354 20.17 -16.96 -9.68
C GLY A 354 20.35 -15.45 -9.46
N VAL A 355 21.61 -15.07 -9.46
CA VAL A 355 22.07 -13.68 -9.39
C VAL A 355 22.64 -13.30 -10.74
N PRO A 356 22.22 -12.21 -11.36
CA PRO A 356 22.76 -11.77 -12.65
C PRO A 356 24.21 -11.28 -12.49
N THR A 357 24.96 -11.30 -13.59
CA THR A 357 26.30 -10.70 -13.68
C THR A 357 26.26 -9.58 -14.72
N PHE A 358 26.55 -8.36 -14.30
CA PHE A 358 26.55 -7.18 -15.16
C PHE A 358 27.96 -6.78 -15.64
N GLY A 359 28.99 -7.14 -14.85
CA GLY A 359 30.38 -6.76 -15.12
C GLY A 359 30.71 -5.31 -14.72
N ASP A 360 29.91 -4.70 -13.86
CA ASP A 360 30.10 -3.36 -13.32
C ASP A 360 29.70 -3.29 -11.80
N ASP A 361 29.62 -2.09 -11.23
CA ASP A 361 29.35 -1.88 -9.79
C ASP A 361 28.02 -2.50 -9.32
N ARG A 362 27.07 -2.78 -10.23
CA ARG A 362 25.79 -3.47 -9.92
C ARG A 362 25.99 -4.90 -9.43
N ASP A 363 27.14 -5.51 -9.70
CA ASP A 363 27.47 -6.86 -9.19
C ASP A 363 27.60 -6.89 -7.65
N ASN A 364 27.80 -5.70 -7.01
CA ASN A 364 27.78 -5.54 -5.57
C ASN A 364 26.38 -5.23 -5.02
N GLY A 365 25.41 -4.96 -5.89
CA GLY A 365 24.04 -4.62 -5.54
C GLY A 365 23.18 -5.84 -5.18
N PHE A 366 21.90 -5.59 -4.97
CA PHE A 366 20.99 -6.61 -4.44
C PHE A 366 20.11 -7.24 -5.52
N TYR A 367 20.66 -7.48 -6.70
CA TYR A 367 19.91 -8.02 -7.83
C TYR A 367 19.66 -9.52 -7.72
N VAL A 368 18.52 -9.96 -8.27
CA VAL A 368 18.15 -11.36 -8.51
C VAL A 368 17.54 -11.48 -9.90
N GLU A 369 17.68 -12.65 -10.53
CA GLU A 369 17.13 -12.88 -11.87
C GLU A 369 15.60 -13.03 -11.84
N PRO A 370 14.87 -12.46 -12.83
CA PRO A 370 13.47 -12.80 -13.07
C PRO A 370 13.32 -14.31 -13.29
N THR A 371 12.46 -14.95 -12.47
CA THR A 371 12.43 -16.40 -12.35
C THR A 371 11.05 -16.97 -12.65
N VAL A 372 11.00 -17.94 -13.54
CA VAL A 372 9.79 -18.69 -13.90
C VAL A 372 10.00 -20.16 -13.52
N LEU A 373 9.08 -20.70 -12.73
CA LEU A 373 9.12 -22.05 -12.19
C LEU A 373 7.87 -22.83 -12.58
N THR A 374 8.00 -24.15 -12.73
CA THR A 374 6.89 -25.09 -12.93
C THR A 374 7.09 -26.36 -12.08
N GLY A 375 6.07 -27.20 -12.01
CA GLY A 375 6.19 -28.56 -11.48
C GLY A 375 6.02 -28.70 -9.97
N LEU A 376 5.81 -27.60 -9.23
CA LEU A 376 5.56 -27.67 -7.79
C LEU A 376 4.10 -28.08 -7.49
N PRO A 377 3.87 -28.84 -6.42
CA PRO A 377 2.53 -29.07 -5.91
C PRO A 377 1.98 -27.81 -5.23
N GLU A 378 0.65 -27.67 -5.16
CA GLU A 378 -0.02 -26.53 -4.51
C GLU A 378 0.30 -26.39 -3.00
N THR A 379 0.88 -27.42 -2.40
CA THR A 379 1.33 -27.43 -0.99
C THR A 379 2.74 -26.90 -0.80
N ALA A 380 3.49 -26.69 -1.88
CA ALA A 380 4.87 -26.17 -1.80
C ALA A 380 4.89 -24.76 -1.17
N ARG A 381 5.92 -24.49 -0.38
CA ARG A 381 6.03 -23.20 0.32
C ARG A 381 6.13 -22.04 -0.66
N LEU A 382 6.87 -22.19 -1.76
CA LEU A 382 6.96 -21.14 -2.79
C LEU A 382 5.57 -20.82 -3.38
N VAL A 383 4.66 -21.78 -3.51
CA VAL A 383 3.30 -21.55 -4.04
C VAL A 383 2.38 -20.91 -3.00
N ARG A 384 2.62 -21.13 -1.71
CA ARG A 384 1.74 -20.67 -0.62
C ARG A 384 2.18 -19.40 0.08
N GLU A 385 3.48 -19.15 0.17
CA GLU A 385 4.06 -18.02 0.89
C GLU A 385 4.43 -16.89 -0.07
N GLU A 386 4.24 -15.65 0.33
CA GLU A 386 4.65 -14.46 -0.43
C GLU A 386 6.18 -14.34 -0.46
N VAL A 387 6.75 -14.34 -1.65
CA VAL A 387 8.19 -14.16 -1.84
C VAL A 387 8.57 -12.68 -1.91
N PHE A 388 7.73 -11.89 -2.56
CA PHE A 388 7.92 -10.45 -2.80
C PHE A 388 9.17 -10.16 -3.64
N GLY A 389 9.36 -10.93 -4.69
CA GLY A 389 10.49 -10.88 -5.62
C GLY A 389 10.06 -11.25 -7.04
N PRO A 390 10.95 -11.17 -8.03
CA PRO A 390 10.63 -11.40 -9.42
C PRO A 390 10.51 -12.91 -9.74
N VAL A 391 9.50 -13.57 -9.15
CA VAL A 391 9.29 -15.01 -9.30
C VAL A 391 7.81 -15.33 -9.46
N CYS A 392 7.51 -16.26 -10.36
CA CYS A 392 6.20 -16.86 -10.46
C CYS A 392 6.31 -18.39 -10.67
N HIS A 393 5.32 -19.10 -10.12
CA HIS A 393 5.07 -20.50 -10.41
C HIS A 393 3.93 -20.62 -11.42
N VAL A 394 4.13 -21.42 -12.47
CA VAL A 394 3.13 -21.65 -13.52
C VAL A 394 2.63 -23.08 -13.44
N ALA A 395 1.32 -23.26 -13.35
CA ALA A 395 0.67 -24.57 -13.29
C ALA A 395 -0.53 -24.65 -14.27
N PRO A 396 -0.83 -25.83 -14.84
CA PRO A 396 -1.98 -26.00 -15.71
C PRO A 396 -3.28 -26.18 -14.91
N PHE A 397 -4.42 -25.85 -15.56
CA PHE A 397 -5.76 -26.27 -15.13
C PHE A 397 -6.56 -26.80 -16.32
N ASP A 398 -7.62 -27.61 -16.06
CA ASP A 398 -8.43 -28.22 -17.09
C ASP A 398 -9.84 -27.62 -17.19
N THR A 399 -10.37 -27.05 -16.11
CA THR A 399 -11.74 -26.53 -16.06
C THR A 399 -11.81 -25.18 -15.32
N GLU A 400 -12.85 -24.40 -15.61
CA GLU A 400 -13.15 -23.13 -14.93
C GLU A 400 -13.26 -23.29 -13.40
N ASP A 401 -13.93 -24.35 -12.94
CA ASP A 401 -14.10 -24.62 -11.51
C ASP A 401 -12.76 -25.01 -10.85
N GLU A 402 -11.87 -25.69 -11.57
CA GLU A 402 -10.52 -25.99 -11.09
C GLU A 402 -9.69 -24.71 -10.99
N ALA A 403 -9.73 -23.85 -12.01
CA ALA A 403 -9.03 -22.55 -11.98
C ALA A 403 -9.45 -21.71 -10.76
N LEU A 404 -10.75 -21.64 -10.48
CA LEU A 404 -11.29 -20.94 -9.31
C LEU A 404 -10.85 -21.59 -7.99
N ARG A 405 -10.88 -22.92 -7.90
CA ARG A 405 -10.40 -23.62 -6.71
C ARG A 405 -8.94 -23.34 -6.44
N LEU A 406 -8.09 -23.41 -7.45
CA LEU A 406 -6.65 -23.10 -7.36
C LEU A 406 -6.40 -21.63 -6.98
N ALA A 407 -7.11 -20.70 -7.61
CA ALA A 407 -7.01 -19.28 -7.30
C ALA A 407 -7.33 -18.98 -5.83
N ASN A 408 -8.39 -19.61 -5.30
CA ASN A 408 -8.93 -19.36 -3.96
C ASN A 408 -8.21 -20.14 -2.85
N ASP A 409 -7.43 -21.19 -3.18
CA ASP A 409 -6.66 -21.96 -2.20
C ASP A 409 -5.43 -21.22 -1.76
N SER A 410 -5.64 -20.17 -1.00
CA SER A 410 -4.60 -19.32 -0.41
C SER A 410 -5.11 -18.65 0.87
N PRO A 411 -4.25 -18.45 1.88
CA PRO A 411 -4.59 -17.61 3.02
C PRO A 411 -4.70 -16.12 2.66
N TYR A 412 -4.19 -15.73 1.50
CA TYR A 412 -4.22 -14.37 0.97
C TYR A 412 -5.43 -14.13 0.06
N GLY A 413 -5.71 -12.85 -0.19
CA GLY A 413 -6.78 -12.44 -1.07
C GLY A 413 -6.69 -10.95 -1.43
N LEU A 414 -5.54 -10.49 -1.98
CA LEU A 414 -5.37 -9.09 -2.33
C LEU A 414 -5.89 -8.80 -3.73
N ALA A 415 -5.28 -9.40 -4.76
CA ALA A 415 -5.62 -9.15 -6.14
C ALA A 415 -5.60 -10.43 -6.99
N ALA A 416 -6.21 -10.37 -8.17
CA ALA A 416 -6.14 -11.40 -9.19
C ALA A 416 -6.25 -10.81 -10.59
N THR A 417 -5.77 -11.54 -11.61
CA THR A 417 -6.01 -11.23 -13.02
C THR A 417 -6.71 -12.41 -13.70
N VAL A 418 -7.62 -12.10 -14.60
CA VAL A 418 -8.34 -13.09 -15.42
C VAL A 418 -8.22 -12.70 -16.89
N TRP A 419 -7.74 -13.61 -17.74
CA TRP A 419 -7.52 -13.38 -19.16
C TRP A 419 -8.41 -14.27 -19.98
N THR A 420 -9.38 -13.70 -20.68
CA THR A 420 -10.36 -14.40 -21.51
C THR A 420 -11.02 -13.42 -22.49
N ARG A 421 -11.39 -13.88 -23.68
CA ARG A 421 -12.24 -13.14 -24.64
C ARG A 421 -13.74 -13.41 -24.44
N ASP A 422 -14.10 -14.41 -23.65
CA ASP A 422 -15.50 -14.71 -23.33
C ASP A 422 -16.02 -13.78 -22.23
N LEU A 423 -16.84 -12.80 -22.62
CA LEU A 423 -17.47 -11.84 -21.72
C LEU A 423 -18.31 -12.53 -20.62
N SER A 424 -19.03 -13.60 -20.98
CA SER A 424 -19.85 -14.36 -20.03
C SER A 424 -18.98 -15.04 -18.98
N ARG A 425 -17.84 -15.61 -19.38
CA ARG A 425 -16.85 -16.17 -18.47
C ARG A 425 -16.29 -15.10 -17.55
N ALA A 426 -15.90 -13.95 -18.10
CA ALA A 426 -15.37 -12.84 -17.31
C ALA A 426 -16.32 -12.45 -16.16
N HIS A 427 -17.62 -12.26 -16.47
CA HIS A 427 -18.66 -11.94 -15.48
C HIS A 427 -18.96 -13.07 -14.50
N ARG A 428 -18.75 -14.33 -14.89
CA ARG A 428 -18.99 -15.50 -14.05
C ARG A 428 -17.83 -15.81 -13.12
N VAL A 429 -16.58 -15.63 -13.61
CA VAL A 429 -15.35 -15.98 -12.89
C VAL A 429 -14.94 -14.87 -11.92
N ALA A 430 -14.85 -13.62 -12.41
CA ALA A 430 -14.27 -12.53 -11.61
C ALA A 430 -14.93 -12.35 -10.22
N PRO A 431 -16.26 -12.38 -10.05
CA PRO A 431 -16.87 -12.25 -8.73
C PRO A 431 -16.67 -13.46 -7.80
N ARG A 432 -16.22 -14.60 -8.33
CA ARG A 432 -15.99 -15.84 -7.57
C ARG A 432 -14.54 -15.98 -7.08
N VAL A 433 -13.62 -15.12 -7.56
CA VAL A 433 -12.26 -15.08 -7.04
C VAL A 433 -12.26 -14.35 -5.71
N GLU A 434 -11.77 -15.01 -4.67
CA GLU A 434 -11.79 -14.51 -3.28
C GLU A 434 -10.65 -13.52 -3.02
N THR A 435 -10.65 -12.41 -3.77
CA THR A 435 -9.71 -11.30 -3.63
C THR A 435 -10.45 -9.97 -3.55
N GLY A 436 -9.79 -8.95 -3.01
CA GLY A 436 -10.39 -7.62 -2.93
C GLY A 436 -10.40 -6.89 -4.27
N ILE A 437 -9.56 -7.32 -5.23
CA ILE A 437 -9.44 -6.70 -6.55
C ILE A 437 -9.33 -7.80 -7.61
N VAL A 438 -10.10 -7.69 -8.68
CA VAL A 438 -9.98 -8.56 -9.86
C VAL A 438 -9.90 -7.70 -11.11
N TRP A 439 -8.85 -7.88 -11.89
CA TRP A 439 -8.71 -7.29 -13.20
C TRP A 439 -9.02 -8.31 -14.29
N VAL A 440 -9.74 -7.91 -15.31
CA VAL A 440 -10.00 -8.73 -16.48
C VAL A 440 -9.31 -8.12 -17.69
N ASN A 441 -8.47 -8.89 -18.37
CA ASN A 441 -7.68 -8.49 -19.54
C ASN A 441 -6.81 -7.23 -19.32
N CYS A 442 -6.42 -6.99 -18.08
CA CYS A 442 -5.49 -5.92 -17.69
C CYS A 442 -4.84 -6.24 -16.34
N TRP A 443 -3.84 -5.45 -15.96
CA TRP A 443 -3.24 -5.47 -14.63
C TRP A 443 -2.95 -4.06 -14.17
N ASN A 444 -3.24 -3.78 -12.89
CA ASN A 444 -2.95 -2.52 -12.19
C ASN A 444 -3.59 -1.27 -12.84
N LEU A 445 -4.69 -1.43 -13.56
CA LEU A 445 -5.52 -0.31 -13.99
C LEU A 445 -6.30 0.22 -12.76
N ARG A 446 -6.10 1.48 -12.42
CA ARG A 446 -6.60 2.05 -11.15
C ARG A 446 -7.47 3.28 -11.38
N ASP A 447 -8.62 3.27 -10.72
CA ASP A 447 -9.41 4.47 -10.43
C ASP A 447 -9.33 4.75 -8.93
N LEU A 448 -8.97 5.98 -8.51
CA LEU A 448 -8.79 6.36 -7.12
C LEU A 448 -10.07 6.32 -6.29
N ARG A 449 -11.22 6.27 -6.95
CA ARG A 449 -12.55 6.23 -6.31
C ARG A 449 -13.01 4.82 -5.98
N THR A 450 -12.42 3.79 -6.61
CA THR A 450 -12.83 2.41 -6.41
C THR A 450 -12.27 1.83 -5.10
N PRO A 451 -12.98 0.86 -4.47
CA PRO A 451 -12.47 0.21 -3.29
C PRO A 451 -11.16 -0.51 -3.58
N PHE A 452 -10.22 -0.38 -2.69
CA PHE A 452 -8.93 -1.05 -2.71
C PHE A 452 -8.67 -1.72 -1.37
N GLY A 453 -8.17 -2.94 -1.38
CA GLY A 453 -7.79 -3.66 -0.17
C GLY A 453 -8.06 -5.15 -0.26
N GLY A 454 -7.28 -5.91 0.50
CA GLY A 454 -7.36 -7.37 0.53
C GLY A 454 -8.47 -7.93 1.41
N VAL A 455 -8.80 -9.20 1.17
CA VAL A 455 -9.57 -10.05 2.07
C VAL A 455 -8.64 -11.07 2.73
N LYS A 456 -9.15 -11.90 3.64
CA LYS A 456 -8.37 -12.93 4.34
C LYS A 456 -7.16 -12.28 5.04
N ALA A 457 -5.95 -12.85 4.92
CA ALA A 457 -4.73 -12.33 5.51
C ALA A 457 -4.08 -11.16 4.73
N SER A 458 -4.73 -10.68 3.67
CA SER A 458 -4.22 -9.57 2.84
C SER A 458 -4.68 -8.18 3.27
N GLY A 459 -5.58 -8.06 4.25
CA GLY A 459 -5.95 -6.74 4.74
C GLY A 459 -7.20 -6.67 5.58
N ILE A 460 -7.40 -5.49 6.18
CA ILE A 460 -8.59 -5.12 6.96
C ILE A 460 -9.02 -3.73 6.52
N GLY A 461 -10.31 -3.58 6.22
CA GLY A 461 -10.85 -2.33 5.68
C GLY A 461 -10.74 -2.21 4.17
N ARG A 462 -11.10 -1.04 3.67
CA ARG A 462 -10.93 -0.66 2.26
C ARG A 462 -10.42 0.75 2.19
N GLU A 463 -9.55 0.99 1.22
CA GLU A 463 -9.03 2.31 0.88
C GLU A 463 -9.56 2.74 -0.49
N GLY A 464 -9.35 4.00 -0.84
CA GLY A 464 -9.83 4.58 -2.09
C GLY A 464 -11.17 5.30 -1.93
N GLY A 465 -11.28 6.47 -2.58
CA GLY A 465 -12.50 7.27 -2.60
C GLY A 465 -13.13 7.49 -1.23
N GLU A 466 -14.42 7.24 -1.15
CA GLU A 466 -15.19 7.40 0.09
C GLU A 466 -14.79 6.38 1.17
N TYR A 467 -14.29 5.20 0.79
CA TYR A 467 -13.89 4.15 1.73
C TYR A 467 -12.76 4.61 2.67
N SER A 468 -11.76 5.33 2.13
CA SER A 468 -10.72 5.93 2.98
C SER A 468 -11.29 6.99 3.92
N LEU A 469 -12.19 7.86 3.42
CA LEU A 469 -12.83 8.89 4.26
C LEU A 469 -13.72 8.26 5.34
N ASP A 470 -14.32 7.10 5.05
CA ASP A 470 -15.10 6.33 6.03
C ASP A 470 -14.21 5.83 7.17
N PHE A 471 -13.04 5.28 6.84
CA PHE A 471 -12.10 4.84 7.89
C PHE A 471 -11.55 6.01 8.71
N PHE A 472 -11.17 7.12 8.08
CA PHE A 472 -10.54 8.25 8.77
C PHE A 472 -11.52 9.21 9.45
N SER A 473 -12.82 8.89 9.55
CA SER A 473 -13.82 9.72 10.21
C SER A 473 -14.84 8.89 10.97
N GLU A 474 -15.28 9.42 12.11
CA GLU A 474 -16.31 8.82 12.96
C GLU A 474 -17.68 9.45 12.68
N PRO A 475 -18.71 8.68 12.25
CA PRO A 475 -20.06 9.18 12.10
C PRO A 475 -20.75 9.33 13.46
N VAL A 476 -21.32 10.50 13.70
CA VAL A 476 -22.11 10.79 14.90
C VAL A 476 -23.54 11.05 14.49
N ASN A 477 -24.50 10.32 15.05
CA ASN A 477 -25.92 10.60 14.86
C ASN A 477 -26.37 11.76 15.79
N VAL A 478 -26.97 12.78 15.20
CA VAL A 478 -27.65 13.85 15.94
C VAL A 478 -29.14 13.67 15.75
N CYS A 479 -29.86 13.49 16.87
CA CYS A 479 -31.32 13.35 16.89
C CYS A 479 -31.92 14.58 17.59
N ILE A 480 -32.76 15.29 16.88
CA ILE A 480 -33.47 16.48 17.40
C ILE A 480 -34.97 16.21 17.35
N GLN A 481 -35.64 16.18 18.50
CA GLN A 481 -37.10 16.13 18.56
C GLN A 481 -37.67 17.49 18.14
N ILE A 482 -38.62 17.52 17.18
CA ILE A 482 -39.24 18.70 16.59
C ILE A 482 -40.74 18.70 16.79
#